data_5d507f1829f6bafdf04db4279694badb
#
_entry.id   5d507f1829f6bafdf04db4279694badb
#
_cell.length_a   1.000
_cell.length_b   1.000
_cell.length_c   1.000
_cell.angle_alpha   90.00
_cell.angle_beta   90.00
_cell.angle_gamma   90.00
#
_symmetry.space_group_name_H-M   'P 1'
#
loop_
_entity.id
_entity.type
_entity.pdbx_description
1 polymer ?
#
loop_
_entity_poly.entity_id
_entity_poly.type
_entity_poly.pdbx_seq_one_letter_code
_entity_poly.pdbx_strand_id
1 'polypeptide(L)'
;MIYLKSDSDSIKKCAENLKNGNIIIIPTDTVYGFSGIVDSVHFTQEKIKKIKGRDEKKPFIQLIACPDDIKKYTDDEIPSELLKFWPGPLTIIVHDKNSDSTTAYRCPDDEWLSAILKEVGKPVYSTSTNRSGSPLLEKISDIKKEFSSDVDLIIDGGDIIGGISSTIAAVENGKIKVLRQGSVKIC
;
A
#
# COMPACT_ATOMS: atom_id res chain seq x y z
N MET A 1 -3.05 7.69 17.97
CA MET A 1 -1.93 8.67 18.05
C MET A 1 -1.82 9.43 16.73
N ILE A 2 -1.38 10.71 16.72
CA ILE A 2 -1.24 11.50 15.46
C ILE A 2 0.13 12.14 15.45
N TYR A 3 0.85 12.04 14.31
CA TYR A 3 2.13 12.70 14.06
C TYR A 3 2.09 13.43 12.72
N LEU A 4 2.90 14.47 12.55
CA LEU A 4 3.08 15.09 11.25
C LEU A 4 4.08 14.26 10.41
N LYS A 5 3.87 14.21 9.08
CA LYS A 5 4.84 13.58 8.16
C LYS A 5 6.22 14.25 8.27
N SER A 6 6.26 15.57 8.56
CA SER A 6 7.47 16.37 8.72
C SER A 6 8.19 16.19 10.05
N ASP A 7 7.61 15.50 11.02
CA ASP A 7 8.27 15.26 12.30
C ASP A 7 9.52 14.40 12.09
N SER A 8 10.62 14.78 12.71
CA SER A 8 11.93 14.15 12.51
C SER A 8 11.98 12.66 12.88
N ASP A 9 11.09 12.21 13.76
CA ASP A 9 10.98 10.81 14.18
C ASP A 9 9.81 10.06 13.53
N SER A 10 9.09 10.70 12.59
CA SER A 10 7.89 10.13 11.94
C SER A 10 8.18 8.78 11.26
N ILE A 11 9.31 8.65 10.56
CA ILE A 11 9.74 7.41 9.92
C ILE A 11 9.91 6.30 10.96
N LYS A 12 10.66 6.58 12.03
CA LYS A 12 10.91 5.64 13.11
C LYS A 12 9.62 5.21 13.79
N LYS A 13 8.72 6.16 14.10
CA LYS A 13 7.41 5.87 14.70
C LYS A 13 6.53 4.99 13.82
N CYS A 14 6.50 5.23 12.51
CA CYS A 14 5.79 4.37 11.57
C CYS A 14 6.39 2.96 11.58
N ALA A 15 7.70 2.83 11.44
CA ALA A 15 8.37 1.54 11.39
C ALA A 15 8.17 0.73 12.67
N GLU A 16 8.30 1.36 13.85
CA GLU A 16 8.05 0.72 15.15
C GLU A 16 6.60 0.22 15.26
N ASN A 17 5.61 1.05 14.89
CA ASN A 17 4.21 0.63 14.92
C ASN A 17 3.95 -0.55 13.97
N LEU A 18 4.44 -0.49 12.74
CA LEU A 18 4.29 -1.57 11.78
C LEU A 18 4.95 -2.87 12.26
N LYS A 19 6.18 -2.82 12.77
CA LYS A 19 6.90 -3.98 13.32
C LYS A 19 6.15 -4.64 14.49
N ASN A 20 5.41 -3.86 15.26
CA ASN A 20 4.58 -4.33 16.37
C ASN A 20 3.21 -4.86 15.92
N GLY A 21 2.92 -4.90 14.62
CA GLY A 21 1.64 -5.36 14.08
C GLY A 21 0.47 -4.41 14.32
N ASN A 22 0.76 -3.15 14.58
CA ASN A 22 -0.23 -2.08 14.68
C ASN A 22 -0.75 -1.69 13.30
N ILE A 23 -1.98 -1.14 13.25
CA ILE A 23 -2.55 -0.59 12.04
C ILE A 23 -2.36 0.92 12.04
N ILE A 24 -1.77 1.43 10.98
CA ILE A 24 -1.53 2.86 10.81
C ILE A 24 -2.18 3.40 9.54
N ILE A 25 -2.45 4.71 9.53
CA ILE A 25 -2.86 5.43 8.30
C ILE A 25 -1.72 6.35 7.89
N ILE A 26 -1.27 6.22 6.65
CA ILE A 26 -0.18 7.01 6.09
C ILE A 26 -0.55 7.58 4.72
N PRO A 27 -0.05 8.80 4.39
CA PRO A 27 -0.11 9.31 3.03
C PRO A 27 0.82 8.51 2.12
N THR A 28 0.41 8.34 0.86
CA THR A 28 1.24 7.75 -0.19
C THR A 28 1.32 8.71 -1.38
N ASP A 29 2.09 8.35 -2.39
CA ASP A 29 2.15 9.05 -3.68
C ASP A 29 0.85 8.99 -4.51
N THR A 30 -0.21 8.38 -3.96
CA THR A 30 -1.54 8.29 -4.60
C THR A 30 -2.65 8.80 -3.70
N VAL A 31 -2.94 8.10 -2.61
CA VAL A 31 -4.01 8.39 -1.66
C VAL A 31 -3.56 7.96 -0.26
N TYR A 32 -4.26 8.41 0.78
CA TYR A 32 -4.07 7.85 2.11
C TYR A 32 -4.42 6.37 2.16
N GLY A 33 -3.61 5.58 2.88
CA GLY A 33 -3.81 4.14 3.02
C GLY A 33 -3.77 3.64 4.45
N PHE A 34 -4.66 2.68 4.77
CA PHE A 34 -4.43 1.79 5.90
C PHE A 34 -3.23 0.92 5.60
N SER A 35 -2.34 0.79 6.57
CA SER A 35 -1.11 0.03 6.44
C SER A 35 -0.88 -0.87 7.65
N GLY A 36 -0.37 -2.06 7.39
CA GLY A 36 0.00 -3.07 8.39
C GLY A 36 1.07 -3.99 7.82
N ILE A 37 1.94 -4.51 8.67
CA ILE A 37 3.03 -5.40 8.24
C ILE A 37 2.48 -6.70 7.63
N VAL A 38 3.15 -7.20 6.58
CA VAL A 38 2.82 -8.50 5.98
C VAL A 38 3.61 -9.58 6.70
N ASP A 39 2.94 -10.32 7.57
CA ASP A 39 3.52 -11.50 8.23
C ASP A 39 2.41 -12.47 8.70
N SER A 40 2.84 -13.62 9.20
CA SER A 40 1.94 -14.68 9.71
C SER A 40 1.61 -14.53 11.20
N VAL A 41 2.12 -13.50 11.87
CA VAL A 41 2.04 -13.38 13.34
C VAL A 41 0.95 -12.40 13.76
N HIS A 42 0.90 -11.23 13.10
CA HIS A 42 0.10 -10.10 13.57
C HIS A 42 -1.31 -10.02 12.97
N PHE A 43 -1.61 -10.79 11.90
CA PHE A 43 -2.91 -10.83 11.23
C PHE A 43 -3.44 -9.43 10.86
N THR A 44 -2.54 -8.56 10.39
CA THR A 44 -2.85 -7.15 10.12
C THR A 44 -3.85 -6.99 8.96
N GLN A 45 -3.87 -7.94 8.02
CA GLN A 45 -4.85 -7.95 6.94
C GLN A 45 -6.28 -8.08 7.48
N GLU A 46 -6.51 -8.97 8.42
CA GLU A 46 -7.80 -9.20 9.06
C GLU A 46 -8.22 -7.99 9.91
N LYS A 47 -7.28 -7.39 10.63
CA LYS A 47 -7.52 -6.13 11.38
C LYS A 47 -8.01 -5.03 10.43
N ILE A 48 -7.31 -4.81 9.30
CA ILE A 48 -7.70 -3.80 8.31
C ILE A 48 -9.06 -4.12 7.69
N LYS A 49 -9.35 -5.40 7.37
CA LYS A 49 -10.68 -5.82 6.88
C LYS A 49 -11.77 -5.45 7.87
N LYS A 50 -11.57 -5.73 9.15
CA LYS A 50 -12.52 -5.39 10.22
C LYS A 50 -12.76 -3.88 10.30
N ILE A 51 -11.70 -3.06 10.30
CA ILE A 51 -11.81 -1.59 10.31
C ILE A 51 -12.61 -1.11 9.10
N LYS A 52 -12.35 -1.64 7.90
CA LYS A 52 -13.05 -1.23 6.68
C LYS A 52 -14.49 -1.73 6.57
N GLY A 53 -14.91 -2.69 7.40
CA GLY A 53 -16.17 -3.41 7.21
C GLY A 53 -16.19 -4.21 5.90
N ARG A 54 -15.06 -4.88 5.57
CA ARG A 54 -14.85 -5.53 4.27
C ARG A 54 -14.90 -7.04 4.40
N ASP A 55 -16.00 -7.65 3.93
CA ASP A 55 -16.13 -9.11 3.82
C ASP A 55 -15.50 -9.69 2.54
N GLU A 56 -15.01 -8.83 1.64
CA GLU A 56 -14.54 -9.26 0.34
C GLU A 56 -13.17 -9.96 0.40
N LYS A 57 -13.04 -11.02 -0.40
CA LYS A 57 -11.79 -11.77 -0.63
C LYS A 57 -10.76 -11.01 -1.50
N LYS A 58 -11.01 -9.75 -1.89
CA LYS A 58 -10.06 -8.97 -2.70
C LYS A 58 -8.75 -8.77 -1.92
N PRO A 59 -7.61 -9.19 -2.48
CA PRO A 59 -6.32 -9.01 -1.82
C PRO A 59 -5.99 -7.53 -1.64
N PHE A 60 -5.17 -7.23 -0.65
CA PHE A 60 -4.58 -5.91 -0.49
C PHE A 60 -3.30 -5.79 -1.32
N ILE A 61 -3.00 -4.57 -1.74
CA ILE A 61 -1.70 -4.26 -2.34
C ILE A 61 -0.64 -4.37 -1.26
N GLN A 62 0.52 -4.92 -1.61
CA GLN A 62 1.70 -4.96 -0.75
C GLN A 62 2.73 -3.97 -1.29
N LEU A 63 3.16 -3.04 -0.43
CA LEU A 63 4.20 -2.07 -0.74
C LEU A 63 5.57 -2.68 -0.49
N ILE A 64 6.50 -2.46 -1.41
CA ILE A 64 7.91 -2.85 -1.33
C ILE A 64 8.80 -1.61 -1.40
N ALA A 65 9.99 -1.68 -0.80
CA ALA A 65 10.86 -0.52 -0.61
C ALA A 65 11.59 -0.06 -1.88
N CYS A 66 11.91 -0.98 -2.78
CA CYS A 66 12.54 -0.69 -4.07
C CYS A 66 12.10 -1.69 -5.14
N PRO A 67 12.24 -1.35 -6.45
CA PRO A 67 11.80 -2.24 -7.53
C PRO A 67 12.44 -3.62 -7.51
N ASP A 68 13.73 -3.71 -7.15
CA ASP A 68 14.45 -4.99 -7.12
C ASP A 68 13.97 -5.95 -6.02
N ASP A 69 13.27 -5.45 -5.00
CA ASP A 69 12.71 -6.29 -3.95
C ASP A 69 11.68 -7.29 -4.49
N ILE A 70 11.05 -7.00 -5.63
CA ILE A 70 10.05 -7.91 -6.24
C ILE A 70 10.62 -9.30 -6.49
N LYS A 71 11.91 -9.41 -6.82
CA LYS A 71 12.61 -10.69 -7.06
C LYS A 71 12.65 -11.62 -5.83
N LYS A 72 12.37 -11.09 -4.64
CA LYS A 72 12.25 -11.88 -3.42
C LYS A 72 10.93 -12.66 -3.34
N TYR A 73 9.90 -12.17 -4.05
CA TYR A 73 8.52 -12.62 -3.91
C TYR A 73 7.97 -13.37 -5.11
N THR A 74 8.57 -13.19 -6.30
CA THR A 74 8.14 -13.86 -7.54
C THR A 74 9.33 -14.29 -8.37
N ASP A 75 9.10 -15.33 -9.18
CA ASP A 75 9.97 -15.74 -10.26
C ASP A 75 9.40 -15.34 -11.65
N ASP A 76 8.25 -14.64 -11.67
CA ASP A 76 7.67 -14.13 -12.91
C ASP A 76 8.61 -13.12 -13.58
N GLU A 77 8.77 -13.25 -14.91
CA GLU A 77 9.40 -12.22 -15.70
C GLU A 77 8.45 -11.03 -15.89
N ILE A 78 8.77 -9.91 -15.26
CA ILE A 78 7.98 -8.69 -15.37
C ILE A 78 8.50 -7.87 -16.56
N PRO A 79 7.62 -7.57 -17.56
CA PRO A 79 8.00 -6.76 -18.70
C PRO A 79 8.59 -5.39 -18.31
N SER A 80 9.66 -4.99 -19.00
CA SER A 80 10.31 -3.69 -18.77
C SER A 80 9.34 -2.51 -18.97
N GLU A 81 8.32 -2.70 -19.84
CA GLU A 81 7.23 -1.76 -20.07
C GLU A 81 6.40 -1.48 -18.82
N LEU A 82 6.35 -2.39 -17.86
CA LEU A 82 5.72 -2.18 -16.55
C LEU A 82 6.73 -1.62 -15.55
N LEU A 83 7.95 -2.20 -15.50
CA LEU A 83 8.97 -1.80 -14.53
C LEU A 83 9.41 -0.33 -14.66
N LYS A 84 9.33 0.26 -15.86
CA LYS A 84 9.62 1.70 -16.06
C LYS A 84 8.73 2.65 -15.26
N PHE A 85 7.59 2.17 -14.74
CA PHE A 85 6.68 2.94 -13.89
C PHE A 85 6.93 2.74 -12.39
N TRP A 86 8.00 2.01 -12.02
CA TRP A 86 8.45 1.85 -10.64
C TRP A 86 9.80 2.55 -10.41
N PRO A 87 9.92 3.29 -9.31
CA PRO A 87 8.90 3.65 -8.32
C PRO A 87 7.76 4.47 -8.92
N GLY A 88 6.51 4.26 -8.44
CA GLY A 88 5.37 5.04 -8.91
C GLY A 88 4.00 4.38 -8.73
N PRO A 89 2.96 5.00 -9.32
CA PRO A 89 1.57 4.62 -9.09
C PRO A 89 1.10 3.45 -9.99
N LEU A 90 1.96 2.45 -10.16
CA LEU A 90 1.63 1.18 -10.82
C LEU A 90 1.67 0.03 -9.81
N THR A 91 0.62 -0.76 -9.78
CA THR A 91 0.54 -2.03 -9.05
C THR A 91 0.62 -3.17 -10.06
N ILE A 92 1.49 -4.14 -9.82
CA ILE A 92 1.68 -5.31 -10.67
C ILE A 92 1.26 -6.55 -9.91
N ILE A 93 0.39 -7.36 -10.51
CA ILE A 93 0.02 -8.66 -9.97
C ILE A 93 0.96 -9.71 -10.56
N VAL A 94 1.55 -10.50 -9.69
CA VAL A 94 2.50 -11.58 -10.01
C VAL A 94 2.13 -12.85 -9.25
N HIS A 95 2.59 -14.00 -9.73
CA HIS A 95 2.50 -15.25 -8.97
C HIS A 95 3.50 -15.23 -7.82
N ASP A 96 3.08 -15.74 -6.68
CA ASP A 96 3.95 -15.90 -5.52
C ASP A 96 4.94 -17.04 -5.77
N LYS A 97 6.17 -16.91 -5.28
CA LYS A 97 7.17 -17.97 -5.38
C LYS A 97 6.63 -19.28 -4.82
N ASN A 98 6.82 -20.37 -5.58
CA ASN A 98 6.44 -21.74 -5.18
C ASN A 98 4.95 -21.90 -4.85
N SER A 99 4.07 -21.11 -5.44
CA SER A 99 2.63 -21.12 -5.21
C SER A 99 1.87 -20.69 -6.45
N ASP A 100 0.65 -21.22 -6.63
CA ASP A 100 -0.30 -20.78 -7.67
C ASP A 100 -1.08 -19.52 -7.25
N SER A 101 -0.83 -19.00 -6.05
CA SER A 101 -1.46 -17.75 -5.59
C SER A 101 -0.82 -16.53 -6.25
N THR A 102 -1.54 -15.42 -6.26
CA THR A 102 -1.04 -14.16 -6.81
C THR A 102 -1.11 -13.06 -5.78
N THR A 103 -0.11 -12.18 -5.82
CA THR A 103 -0.04 -10.99 -4.97
C THR A 103 0.15 -9.74 -5.82
N ALA A 104 -0.47 -8.65 -5.38
CA ALA A 104 -0.39 -7.34 -5.99
C ALA A 104 0.69 -6.51 -5.30
N TYR A 105 1.80 -6.22 -5.98
CA TYR A 105 2.90 -5.42 -5.43
C TYR A 105 2.94 -4.03 -6.04
N ARG A 106 3.42 -3.07 -5.24
CA ARG A 106 3.72 -1.71 -5.69
C ARG A 106 4.99 -1.20 -5.01
N CYS A 107 5.84 -0.52 -5.78
CA CYS A 107 6.94 0.28 -5.27
C CYS A 107 6.54 1.77 -5.36
N PRO A 108 6.18 2.45 -4.25
CA PRO A 108 5.72 3.83 -4.31
C PRO A 108 6.86 4.82 -4.62
N ASP A 109 6.53 5.92 -5.30
CA ASP A 109 7.45 7.03 -5.55
C ASP A 109 7.32 8.10 -4.43
N ASP A 110 7.80 7.76 -3.25
CA ASP A 110 7.82 8.62 -2.06
C ASP A 110 9.01 8.22 -1.19
N GLU A 111 10.02 9.08 -1.10
CA GLU A 111 11.27 8.81 -0.36
C GLU A 111 11.01 8.54 1.13
N TRP A 112 10.10 9.30 1.76
CA TRP A 112 9.72 9.11 3.15
C TRP A 112 9.10 7.73 3.37
N LEU A 113 8.17 7.31 2.50
CA LEU A 113 7.53 6.00 2.58
C LEU A 113 8.53 4.89 2.27
N SER A 114 9.42 5.08 1.29
CA SER A 114 10.50 4.13 0.98
C SER A 114 11.43 3.91 2.18
N ALA A 115 11.75 4.98 2.94
CA ALA A 115 12.56 4.87 4.16
C ALA A 115 11.86 4.03 5.24
N ILE A 116 10.54 4.20 5.42
CA ILE A 116 9.74 3.36 6.34
C ILE A 116 9.78 1.90 5.91
N LEU A 117 9.55 1.62 4.63
CA LEU A 117 9.54 0.25 4.10
C LEU A 117 10.90 -0.43 4.25
N LYS A 118 11.99 0.30 4.04
CA LYS A 118 13.37 -0.17 4.30
C LYS A 118 13.59 -0.48 5.77
N GLU A 119 13.16 0.41 6.65
CA GLU A 119 13.28 0.22 8.11
C GLU A 119 12.45 -0.98 8.60
N VAL A 120 11.25 -1.19 8.06
CA VAL A 120 10.40 -2.36 8.37
C VAL A 120 11.02 -3.66 7.88
N GLY A 121 11.66 -3.65 6.71
CA GLY A 121 12.35 -4.81 6.12
C GLY A 121 11.43 -5.91 5.59
N LYS A 122 10.11 -5.66 5.53
CA LYS A 122 9.08 -6.57 5.00
C LYS A 122 8.06 -5.76 4.19
N PRO A 123 7.29 -6.40 3.30
CA PRO A 123 6.18 -5.72 2.65
C PRO A 123 5.15 -5.22 3.66
N VAL A 124 4.44 -4.17 3.27
CA VAL A 124 3.40 -3.55 4.08
C VAL A 124 2.10 -3.53 3.28
N TYR A 125 1.01 -4.05 3.85
CA TYR A 125 -0.30 -3.92 3.24
C TYR A 125 -0.67 -2.46 3.06
N SER A 126 -1.31 -2.16 1.94
CA SER A 126 -1.85 -0.83 1.66
C SER A 126 -3.21 -0.94 0.99
N THR A 127 -4.18 -0.25 1.55
CA THR A 127 -5.51 -0.09 0.97
C THR A 127 -6.06 1.27 1.30
N SER A 128 -6.84 1.86 0.39
CA SER A 128 -7.40 3.21 0.55
C SER A 128 -8.12 3.42 1.88
N THR A 129 -8.00 4.63 2.42
CA THR A 129 -8.61 5.03 3.70
C THR A 129 -10.06 5.43 3.47
N ASN A 130 -10.96 4.44 3.54
CA ASN A 130 -12.41 4.58 3.47
C ASN A 130 -13.08 3.31 4.00
N ARG A 131 -14.32 3.41 4.48
CA ARG A 131 -15.16 2.22 4.71
C ARG A 131 -15.46 1.54 3.37
N SER A 132 -15.66 0.23 3.37
CA SER A 132 -15.93 -0.52 2.14
C SER A 132 -17.20 0.03 1.46
N GLY A 133 -17.11 0.28 0.14
CA GLY A 133 -18.22 0.87 -0.61
C GLY A 133 -18.39 2.38 -0.49
N SER A 134 -17.69 3.04 0.44
CA SER A 134 -17.73 4.50 0.59
C SER A 134 -16.68 5.19 -0.29
N PRO A 135 -16.87 6.48 -0.64
CA PRO A 135 -15.87 7.30 -1.33
C PRO A 135 -14.54 7.37 -0.57
N LEU A 136 -13.47 7.72 -1.28
CA LEU A 136 -12.18 8.02 -0.68
C LEU A 136 -12.28 9.25 0.22
N LEU A 137 -11.58 9.22 1.35
CA LEU A 137 -11.39 10.42 2.18
C LEU A 137 -10.12 11.13 1.72
N GLU A 138 -10.28 12.37 1.29
CA GLU A 138 -9.22 13.19 0.73
C GLU A 138 -8.63 14.17 1.75
N LYS A 139 -9.44 14.58 2.73
CA LYS A 139 -9.05 15.53 3.79
C LYS A 139 -8.59 14.77 5.03
N ILE A 140 -7.43 15.16 5.51
CA ILE A 140 -6.87 14.58 6.75
C ILE A 140 -7.79 14.78 7.97
N SER A 141 -8.55 15.87 8.01
CA SER A 141 -9.53 16.13 9.05
C SER A 141 -10.64 15.07 9.11
N ASP A 142 -11.12 14.63 7.93
CA ASP A 142 -12.16 13.61 7.82
C ASP A 142 -11.61 12.23 8.17
N ILE A 143 -10.38 11.93 7.74
CA ILE A 143 -9.66 10.70 8.11
C ILE A 143 -9.50 10.60 9.64
N LYS A 144 -9.04 11.68 10.28
CA LYS A 144 -8.90 11.75 11.74
C LYS A 144 -10.23 11.55 12.44
N LYS A 145 -11.30 12.22 11.98
CA LYS A 145 -12.63 12.11 12.55
C LYS A 145 -13.18 10.69 12.46
N GLU A 146 -12.99 10.03 11.31
CA GLU A 146 -13.56 8.71 11.04
C GLU A 146 -12.81 7.57 11.73
N PHE A 147 -11.44 7.65 11.79
CA PHE A 147 -10.63 6.49 12.09
C PHE A 147 -9.66 6.61 13.27
N SER A 148 -9.62 7.76 13.99
CA SER A 148 -8.65 7.90 15.09
C SER A 148 -8.89 6.95 16.27
N SER A 149 -10.07 6.38 16.42
CA SER A 149 -10.35 5.33 17.41
C SER A 149 -10.07 3.91 16.91
N ASP A 150 -9.92 3.72 15.61
CA ASP A 150 -9.84 2.41 14.98
C ASP A 150 -8.39 2.00 14.65
N VAL A 151 -7.44 2.96 14.68
CA VAL A 151 -6.04 2.75 14.32
C VAL A 151 -5.09 3.25 15.39
N ASP A 152 -3.89 2.71 15.41
CA ASP A 152 -2.88 3.01 16.42
C ASP A 152 -2.17 4.35 16.12
N LEU A 153 -1.96 4.65 14.84
CA LEU A 153 -1.24 5.84 14.41
C LEU A 153 -1.85 6.41 13.11
N ILE A 154 -1.94 7.74 13.04
CA ILE A 154 -2.24 8.48 11.81
C ILE A 154 -1.10 9.45 11.55
N ILE A 155 -0.55 9.41 10.35
CA ILE A 155 0.42 10.40 9.88
C ILE A 155 -0.31 11.46 9.08
N ASP A 156 -0.18 12.70 9.54
CA ASP A 156 -0.72 13.88 8.87
C ASP A 156 0.31 14.41 7.85
N GLY A 157 0.04 14.21 6.59
CA GLY A 157 0.80 14.76 5.47
C GLY A 157 0.05 15.86 4.72
N GLY A 158 -1.04 16.40 5.30
CA GLY A 158 -1.95 17.33 4.66
C GLY A 158 -3.03 16.63 3.83
N ASP A 159 -3.85 17.41 3.16
CA ASP A 159 -4.94 16.91 2.31
C ASP A 159 -4.39 16.34 0.99
N ILE A 160 -4.97 15.25 0.49
CA ILE A 160 -4.67 14.68 -0.84
C ILE A 160 -5.95 14.78 -1.68
N ILE A 161 -6.17 15.95 -2.25
CA ILE A 161 -7.38 16.25 -3.03
C ILE A 161 -7.22 15.75 -4.46
N GLY A 162 -8.23 15.05 -4.98
CA GLY A 162 -8.21 14.50 -6.35
C GLY A 162 -7.21 13.35 -6.53
N GLY A 163 -6.78 12.72 -5.44
CA GLY A 163 -5.85 11.59 -5.47
C GLY A 163 -6.41 10.44 -6.31
N ILE A 164 -5.60 9.90 -7.22
CA ILE A 164 -5.98 8.79 -8.09
C ILE A 164 -5.26 7.53 -7.63
N SER A 165 -6.04 6.48 -7.34
CA SER A 165 -5.46 5.17 -6.99
C SER A 165 -4.56 4.63 -8.10
N SER A 166 -3.58 3.78 -7.75
CA SER A 166 -2.65 3.18 -8.71
C SER A 166 -3.36 2.45 -9.85
N THR A 167 -2.77 2.46 -11.04
CA THR A 167 -3.12 1.52 -12.11
C THR A 167 -2.77 0.10 -11.65
N ILE A 168 -3.63 -0.89 -11.94
CA ILE A 168 -3.36 -2.29 -11.63
C ILE A 168 -3.24 -3.05 -12.94
N ALA A 169 -2.12 -3.73 -13.13
CA ALA A 169 -1.86 -4.57 -14.29
C ALA A 169 -1.41 -5.98 -13.85
N ALA A 170 -1.68 -6.95 -14.70
CA ALA A 170 -1.17 -8.31 -14.62
C ALA A 170 -0.55 -8.72 -15.95
N VAL A 171 0.29 -9.74 -15.93
CA VAL A 171 0.80 -10.40 -17.15
C VAL A 171 0.10 -11.74 -17.29
N GLU A 172 -0.73 -11.88 -18.32
CA GLU A 172 -1.44 -13.12 -18.62
C GLU A 172 -1.01 -13.62 -20.02
N ASN A 173 -0.44 -14.81 -20.09
CA ASN A 173 0.05 -15.41 -21.34
C ASN A 173 1.01 -14.47 -22.13
N GLY A 174 1.91 -13.80 -21.43
CA GLY A 174 2.88 -12.88 -22.02
C GLY A 174 2.29 -11.52 -22.48
N LYS A 175 1.02 -11.25 -22.17
CA LYS A 175 0.35 -9.97 -22.50
C LYS A 175 0.02 -9.20 -21.25
N ILE A 176 0.24 -7.89 -21.31
CA ILE A 176 -0.15 -6.97 -20.24
C ILE A 176 -1.66 -6.76 -20.28
N LYS A 177 -2.31 -6.98 -19.15
CA LYS A 177 -3.75 -6.74 -18.95
C LYS A 177 -3.96 -5.72 -17.85
N VAL A 178 -4.58 -4.60 -18.19
CA VAL A 178 -4.95 -3.57 -17.21
C VAL A 178 -6.27 -3.98 -16.56
N LEU A 179 -6.24 -4.21 -15.25
CA LEU A 179 -7.41 -4.60 -14.44
C LEU A 179 -8.11 -3.42 -13.80
N ARG A 180 -7.38 -2.34 -13.55
CA ARG A 180 -7.89 -1.06 -13.08
C ARG A 180 -7.06 0.07 -13.67
N GLN A 181 -7.72 1.01 -14.33
CA GLN A 181 -7.07 2.22 -14.79
C GLN A 181 -6.93 3.20 -13.63
N GLY A 182 -5.72 3.63 -13.36
CA GLY A 182 -5.35 4.73 -12.47
C GLY A 182 -4.66 5.85 -13.24
N SER A 183 -3.70 6.52 -12.61
CA SER A 183 -2.97 7.65 -13.22
C SER A 183 -1.99 7.23 -14.33
N VAL A 184 -1.44 6.01 -14.26
CA VAL A 184 -0.51 5.50 -15.30
C VAL A 184 -1.30 4.91 -16.46
N LYS A 185 -1.01 5.40 -17.68
CA LYS A 185 -1.50 4.80 -18.93
C LYS A 185 -0.43 3.85 -19.49
N ILE A 186 -0.81 2.60 -19.64
CA ILE A 186 0.01 1.53 -20.24
C ILE A 186 -0.45 1.45 -21.70
N CYS A 187 0.47 1.72 -22.62
CA CYS A 187 0.23 1.66 -24.07
C CYS A 187 0.61 0.29 -24.61
#